data_a6d8279d0cdc718f1d62f3f4ebdde83e
#
_entry.id   a6d8279d0cdc718f1d62f3f4ebdde83e
#
_cell.length_a   1.000
_cell.length_b   1.000
_cell.length_c   1.000
_cell.angle_alpha   90.00
_cell.angle_beta   90.00
_cell.angle_gamma   90.00
#
_symmetry.space_group_name_H-M   'P 1'
#
loop_
_entity.id
_entity.type
_entity.pdbx_description
1 polymer ?
#
loop_
_entity_poly.entity_id
_entity_poly.type
_entity_poly.pdbx_seq_one_letter_code
_entity_poly.pdbx_strand_id
1 'polypeptide(L)'
;MDLSGNKDLLDRHLVAFFASRRTPEDVVLKALRWAEMICQTDKVVISGFHSPLEKQVLQVLLEHKHPVILALGRSIYKRIPKEYEQPLAEDRMLIVNISNASRQGWWTSQHRNFTIAHWADECVWAGVHRGSTLDVPCDIYRSKSQEIDKLSLEDITF
;
A
#
# COMPACT_ATOMS: atom_id res chain seq x y z
N MET A 1 -11.51 -12.75 -9.18
CA MET A 1 -10.85 -11.98 -8.12
C MET A 1 -11.68 -12.07 -6.85
N ASP A 2 -11.08 -12.56 -5.78
CA ASP A 2 -11.80 -12.74 -4.53
C ASP A 2 -11.65 -11.52 -3.63
N LEU A 3 -12.74 -11.15 -2.94
CA LEU A 3 -12.80 -10.01 -2.06
C LEU A 3 -13.29 -10.43 -0.68
N SER A 4 -12.73 -9.83 0.36
CA SER A 4 -13.18 -10.00 1.74
C SER A 4 -13.17 -8.65 2.44
N GLY A 5 -14.31 -8.22 2.93
CA GLY A 5 -14.47 -6.95 3.62
C GLY A 5 -15.31 -5.94 2.87
N ASN A 6 -15.04 -4.66 3.09
CA ASN A 6 -15.85 -3.56 2.57
C ASN A 6 -15.49 -3.22 1.11
N LYS A 7 -16.28 -3.72 0.17
CA LYS A 7 -16.07 -3.51 -1.27
C LYS A 7 -16.22 -2.05 -1.70
N ASP A 8 -16.96 -1.26 -0.94
CA ASP A 8 -17.19 0.15 -1.26
C ASP A 8 -15.91 0.98 -1.20
N LEU A 9 -14.88 0.48 -0.52
CA LEU A 9 -13.59 1.16 -0.47
C LEU A 9 -12.96 1.30 -1.86
N LEU A 10 -13.25 0.38 -2.80
CA LEU A 10 -12.70 0.46 -4.16
C LEU A 10 -13.23 1.66 -4.95
N ASP A 11 -14.37 2.21 -4.57
CA ASP A 11 -15.00 3.33 -5.26
C ASP A 11 -14.55 4.69 -4.70
N ARG A 12 -13.71 4.68 -3.67
CA ARG A 12 -13.20 5.91 -3.05
C ARG A 12 -11.91 6.38 -3.71
N HIS A 13 -11.41 7.54 -3.30
CA HIS A 13 -10.11 8.01 -3.77
C HIS A 13 -9.01 7.13 -3.20
N LEU A 14 -8.26 6.44 -4.06
CA LEU A 14 -7.24 5.48 -3.66
C LEU A 14 -5.84 6.07 -3.80
N VAL A 15 -5.05 5.95 -2.73
CA VAL A 15 -3.63 6.28 -2.73
C VAL A 15 -2.85 4.99 -2.54
N ALA A 16 -2.05 4.62 -3.53
CA ALA A 16 -1.19 3.44 -3.44
C ALA A 16 0.11 3.76 -2.72
N PHE A 17 0.56 2.89 -1.85
CA PHE A 17 1.84 3.01 -1.18
C PHE A 17 2.74 1.83 -1.54
N PHE A 18 3.96 2.15 -1.98
CA PHE A 18 4.97 1.16 -2.35
C PHE A 18 6.28 1.49 -1.66
N ALA A 19 6.94 0.49 -1.11
CA ALA A 19 8.27 0.65 -0.54
C ALA A 19 9.15 -0.53 -0.91
N SER A 20 10.43 -0.27 -1.21
CA SER A 20 11.39 -1.31 -1.48
C SER A 20 11.72 -2.10 -0.20
N ARG A 21 12.35 -3.25 -0.36
CA ARG A 21 12.71 -4.11 0.78
C ARG A 21 13.67 -3.44 1.77
N ARG A 22 14.56 -2.59 1.25
CA ARG A 22 15.56 -1.89 2.05
C ARG A 22 15.41 -0.41 1.81
N THR A 23 15.07 0.32 2.86
CA THR A 23 14.91 1.76 2.80
C THR A 23 15.81 2.40 3.86
N PRO A 24 16.50 3.50 3.50
CA PRO A 24 17.28 4.26 4.49
C PRO A 24 16.40 4.77 5.63
N GLU A 25 16.99 5.00 6.79
CA GLU A 25 16.24 5.46 7.98
C GLU A 25 15.51 6.78 7.76
N ASP A 26 16.10 7.71 7.02
CA ASP A 26 15.45 8.99 6.72
C ASP A 26 14.20 8.80 5.87
N VAL A 27 14.23 7.84 4.94
CA VAL A 27 13.06 7.49 4.12
C VAL A 27 11.98 6.83 4.97
N VAL A 28 12.37 5.97 5.91
CA VAL A 28 11.43 5.34 6.85
C VAL A 28 10.70 6.42 7.65
N LEU A 29 11.42 7.39 8.21
CA LEU A 29 10.81 8.48 8.96
C LEU A 29 9.83 9.29 8.12
N LYS A 30 10.20 9.60 6.89
CA LYS A 30 9.33 10.34 5.96
C LYS A 30 8.07 9.55 5.64
N ALA A 31 8.19 8.24 5.42
CA ALA A 31 7.05 7.39 5.11
C ALA A 31 6.09 7.26 6.29
N LEU A 32 6.61 7.12 7.50
CA LEU A 32 5.77 7.04 8.70
C LEU A 32 5.06 8.37 8.97
N ARG A 33 5.73 9.49 8.73
CA ARG A 33 5.09 10.81 8.81
C ARG A 33 3.99 10.95 7.77
N TRP A 34 4.25 10.51 6.55
CA TRP A 34 3.24 10.47 5.50
C TRP A 34 2.02 9.64 5.91
N ALA A 35 2.25 8.49 6.53
CA ALA A 35 1.16 7.62 6.99
C ALA A 35 0.28 8.32 8.03
N GLU A 36 0.89 9.04 8.97
CA GLU A 36 0.15 9.84 9.94
C GLU A 36 -0.62 10.98 9.27
N MET A 37 -0.01 11.63 8.27
CA MET A 37 -0.64 12.70 7.51
C MET A 37 -1.86 12.19 6.74
N ILE A 38 -1.74 11.07 6.04
CA ILE A 38 -2.84 10.54 5.24
C ILE A 38 -4.04 10.15 6.12
N CYS A 39 -3.80 9.79 7.37
CA CYS A 39 -4.86 9.48 8.33
C CYS A 39 -5.74 10.70 8.65
N GLN A 40 -5.32 11.90 8.29
CA GLN A 40 -6.11 13.13 8.45
C GLN A 40 -7.01 13.39 7.25
N THR A 41 -6.97 12.54 6.25
CA THR A 41 -7.77 12.65 5.03
C THR A 41 -8.78 11.50 4.98
N ASP A 42 -9.70 11.55 4.02
CA ASP A 42 -10.63 10.46 3.75
C ASP A 42 -10.16 9.54 2.61
N LYS A 43 -8.91 9.72 2.16
CA LYS A 43 -8.34 8.90 1.09
C LYS A 43 -8.02 7.50 1.61
N VAL A 44 -8.36 6.49 0.83
CA VAL A 44 -8.10 5.09 1.19
C VAL A 44 -6.71 4.70 0.71
N VAL A 45 -5.93 4.05 1.57
CA VAL A 45 -4.59 3.56 1.20
C VAL A 45 -4.68 2.12 0.72
N ILE A 46 -4.14 1.87 -0.46
CA ILE A 46 -4.05 0.53 -1.05
C ILE A 46 -2.58 0.13 -1.19
N SER A 47 -2.26 -1.08 -0.79
CA SER A 47 -0.89 -1.61 -0.89
C SER A 47 -0.89 -3.13 -0.75
N GLY A 48 0.20 -3.76 -1.14
CA GLY A 48 0.45 -5.16 -0.83
C GLY A 48 0.89 -5.35 0.62
N PHE A 49 1.33 -4.29 1.28
CA PHE A 49 1.83 -4.30 2.66
C PHE A 49 2.79 -5.47 2.92
N HIS A 50 3.68 -5.70 1.97
CA HIS A 50 4.55 -6.88 1.97
C HIS A 50 5.97 -6.57 2.45
N SER A 51 6.58 -5.46 2.03
CA SER A 51 7.92 -5.07 2.47
C SER A 51 7.89 -4.58 3.93
N PRO A 52 9.05 -4.55 4.62
CA PRO A 52 9.10 -4.11 6.01
C PRO A 52 8.49 -2.72 6.24
N LEU A 53 8.81 -1.75 5.40
CA LEU A 53 8.26 -0.40 5.54
C LEU A 53 6.77 -0.35 5.23
N GLU A 54 6.32 -1.10 4.23
CA GLU A 54 4.89 -1.20 3.93
C GLU A 54 4.11 -1.75 5.13
N LYS A 55 4.67 -2.73 5.83
CA LYS A 55 4.06 -3.27 7.05
C LYS A 55 4.03 -2.27 8.19
N GLN A 56 5.07 -1.45 8.34
CA GLN A 56 5.10 -0.38 9.34
C GLN A 56 4.05 0.68 9.05
N VAL A 57 3.88 1.04 7.77
CA VAL A 57 2.83 1.97 7.35
C VAL A 57 1.44 1.40 7.65
N LEU A 58 1.23 0.12 7.35
CA LEU A 58 -0.04 -0.54 7.70
C LEU A 58 -0.33 -0.45 9.19
N GLN A 59 0.68 -0.67 10.04
CA GLN A 59 0.53 -0.58 11.49
C GLN A 59 0.02 0.81 11.91
N VAL A 60 0.60 1.87 11.34
CA VAL A 60 0.15 3.24 11.62
C VAL A 60 -1.30 3.43 11.19
N LEU A 61 -1.65 2.97 9.99
CA LEU A 61 -3.01 3.11 9.47
C LEU A 61 -4.03 2.38 10.33
N LEU A 62 -3.70 1.15 10.76
CA LEU A 62 -4.60 0.37 11.63
C LEU A 62 -4.77 1.02 13.01
N GLU A 63 -3.70 1.54 13.58
CA GLU A 63 -3.74 2.23 14.88
C GLU A 63 -4.64 3.47 14.84
N HIS A 64 -4.65 4.19 13.73
CA HIS A 64 -5.47 5.37 13.52
C HIS A 64 -6.86 5.04 12.96
N LYS A 65 -7.20 3.77 12.84
CA LYS A 65 -8.49 3.29 12.28
C LYS A 65 -8.77 3.87 10.90
N HIS A 66 -7.72 4.03 10.10
CA HIS A 66 -7.83 4.57 8.74
C HIS A 66 -8.21 3.45 7.75
N PRO A 67 -9.10 3.71 6.78
CA PRO A 67 -9.50 2.68 5.82
C PRO A 67 -8.36 2.27 4.91
N VAL A 68 -8.22 0.95 4.70
CA VAL A 68 -7.14 0.36 3.91
C VAL A 68 -7.65 -0.76 3.01
N ILE A 69 -6.98 -0.94 1.88
CA ILE A 69 -7.17 -2.09 1.00
C ILE A 69 -5.86 -2.86 0.96
N LEU A 70 -5.90 -4.11 1.41
CA LEU A 70 -4.77 -5.04 1.32
C LEU A 70 -4.91 -5.84 0.04
N ALA A 71 -4.00 -5.62 -0.91
CA ALA A 71 -4.00 -6.31 -2.18
C ALA A 71 -2.95 -7.42 -2.18
N LEU A 72 -3.40 -8.66 -2.28
CA LEU A 72 -2.53 -9.83 -2.23
C LEU A 72 -2.17 -10.28 -3.65
N GLY A 73 -0.90 -10.64 -3.86
CA GLY A 73 -0.44 -11.28 -5.07
C GLY A 73 -0.64 -12.80 -5.05
N ARG A 74 -1.51 -13.28 -4.18
CA ARG A 74 -1.82 -14.70 -3.98
C ARG A 74 -3.28 -14.88 -3.59
N SER A 75 -3.71 -16.13 -3.42
CA SER A 75 -5.05 -16.44 -2.93
C SER A 75 -5.33 -15.79 -1.57
N ILE A 76 -6.58 -15.44 -1.33
CA ILE A 76 -7.03 -14.89 -0.05
C ILE A 76 -6.70 -15.89 1.08
N TYR A 77 -6.41 -15.35 2.25
CA TYR A 77 -6.12 -16.15 3.45
C TYR A 77 -7.23 -17.18 3.73
N LYS A 78 -6.84 -18.41 4.00
CA LYS A 78 -7.77 -19.41 4.52
C LYS A 78 -8.20 -19.04 5.94
N ARG A 79 -7.30 -18.41 6.68
CA ARG A 79 -7.55 -17.92 8.03
C ARG A 79 -7.09 -16.47 8.12
N ILE A 80 -8.02 -15.58 8.41
CA ILE A 80 -7.74 -14.14 8.52
C ILE A 80 -6.82 -13.88 9.71
N PRO A 81 -5.69 -13.16 9.52
CA PRO A 81 -4.86 -12.75 10.64
C PRO A 81 -5.65 -11.98 11.68
N LYS A 82 -5.32 -12.20 12.94
CA LYS A 82 -6.07 -11.63 14.07
C LYS A 82 -6.15 -10.10 14.03
N GLU A 83 -5.07 -9.45 13.62
CA GLU A 83 -4.99 -7.98 13.54
C GLU A 83 -5.95 -7.39 12.51
N TYR A 84 -6.49 -8.20 11.58
CA TYR A 84 -7.43 -7.73 10.57
C TYR A 84 -8.90 -7.96 10.95
N GLU A 85 -9.16 -8.71 12.03
CA GLU A 85 -10.53 -9.03 12.43
C GLU A 85 -11.34 -7.78 12.75
N GLN A 86 -10.79 -6.87 13.55
CA GLN A 86 -11.50 -5.65 13.94
C GLN A 86 -11.69 -4.67 12.78
N PRO A 87 -10.64 -4.36 11.97
CA PRO A 87 -10.85 -3.51 10.80
C PRO A 87 -11.88 -4.05 9.82
N LEU A 88 -11.91 -5.36 9.60
CA LEU A 88 -12.91 -5.99 8.74
C LEU A 88 -14.31 -5.87 9.34
N ALA A 89 -14.47 -6.11 10.63
CA ALA A 89 -15.75 -6.02 11.33
C ALA A 89 -16.29 -4.58 11.35
N GLU A 90 -15.41 -3.58 11.34
CA GLU A 90 -15.76 -2.17 11.36
C GLU A 90 -15.86 -1.53 9.96
N ASP A 91 -15.86 -2.34 8.91
CA ASP A 91 -15.99 -1.89 7.51
C ASP A 91 -14.91 -0.92 7.03
N ARG A 92 -13.73 -0.93 7.65
CA ARG A 92 -12.61 -0.07 7.27
C ARG A 92 -11.46 -0.84 6.63
N MET A 93 -11.70 -2.08 6.20
CA MET A 93 -10.70 -2.88 5.49
C MET A 93 -11.35 -3.69 4.38
N LEU A 94 -10.61 -3.82 3.28
CA LEU A 94 -10.91 -4.74 2.20
C LEU A 94 -9.65 -5.52 1.89
N ILE A 95 -9.78 -6.84 1.76
CA ILE A 95 -8.71 -7.72 1.29
C ILE A 95 -9.09 -8.20 -0.11
N VAL A 96 -8.19 -7.98 -1.07
CA VAL A 96 -8.39 -8.33 -2.47
C VAL A 96 -7.27 -9.26 -2.91
N ASN A 97 -7.60 -10.39 -3.55
CA ASN A 97 -6.55 -11.13 -4.23
C ASN A 97 -6.50 -10.67 -5.69
N ILE A 98 -5.30 -10.43 -6.18
CA ILE A 98 -5.06 -9.99 -7.56
C ILE A 98 -4.66 -11.19 -8.42
N SER A 99 -4.16 -12.24 -7.80
CA SER A 99 -3.67 -13.44 -8.47
C SER A 99 -4.20 -14.69 -7.78
N ASN A 100 -4.42 -15.75 -8.55
CA ASN A 100 -4.81 -17.07 -8.02
C ASN A 100 -3.62 -17.93 -7.60
N ALA A 101 -2.41 -17.37 -7.59
CA ALA A 101 -1.22 -18.10 -7.16
C ALA A 101 -1.36 -18.56 -5.72
N SER A 102 -0.93 -19.81 -5.44
CA SER A 102 -1.01 -20.38 -4.08
C SER A 102 0.01 -19.75 -3.13
N ARG A 103 1.06 -19.14 -3.65
CA ARG A 103 2.11 -18.48 -2.86
C ARG A 103 2.69 -17.28 -3.60
N GLN A 104 3.29 -16.38 -2.83
CA GLN A 104 3.94 -15.19 -3.33
C GLN A 104 5.23 -15.54 -4.07
N GLY A 105 5.46 -14.89 -5.22
CA GLY A 105 6.68 -15.01 -6.00
C GLY A 105 6.95 -13.71 -6.74
N TRP A 106 8.07 -13.66 -7.50
CA TRP A 106 8.47 -12.44 -8.21
C TRP A 106 7.38 -11.98 -9.20
N TRP A 107 6.86 -12.89 -10.03
CA TRP A 107 5.85 -12.56 -11.03
C TRP A 107 4.54 -12.10 -10.41
N THR A 108 4.10 -12.75 -9.33
CA THR A 108 2.87 -12.36 -8.64
C THR A 108 3.02 -11.03 -7.95
N SER A 109 4.21 -10.72 -7.40
CA SER A 109 4.50 -9.43 -6.80
C SER A 109 4.51 -8.31 -7.84
N GLN A 110 5.10 -8.54 -9.02
CA GLN A 110 5.11 -7.56 -10.10
C GLN A 110 3.69 -7.31 -10.62
N HIS A 111 2.94 -8.36 -10.87
CA HIS A 111 1.54 -8.22 -11.31
C HIS A 111 0.71 -7.44 -10.29
N ARG A 112 0.88 -7.74 -9.01
CA ARG A 112 0.21 -7.03 -7.93
C ARG A 112 0.56 -5.53 -7.96
N ASN A 113 1.83 -5.20 -8.05
CA ASN A 113 2.29 -3.81 -8.04
C ASN A 113 1.74 -3.02 -9.22
N PHE A 114 1.77 -3.57 -10.42
CA PHE A 114 1.19 -2.92 -11.59
C PHE A 114 -0.32 -2.73 -11.44
N THR A 115 -1.01 -3.74 -10.95
CA THR A 115 -2.47 -3.66 -10.76
C THR A 115 -2.84 -2.59 -9.73
N ILE A 116 -2.15 -2.56 -8.60
CA ILE A 116 -2.36 -1.54 -7.56
C ILE A 116 -2.12 -0.15 -8.13
N ALA A 117 -1.01 0.05 -8.83
CA ALA A 117 -0.68 1.35 -9.40
C ALA A 117 -1.71 1.78 -10.45
N HIS A 118 -2.21 0.83 -11.23
CA HIS A 118 -3.24 1.12 -12.23
C HIS A 118 -4.57 1.56 -11.58
N TRP A 119 -4.99 0.90 -10.51
CA TRP A 119 -6.24 1.21 -9.81
C TRP A 119 -6.19 2.52 -9.04
N ALA A 120 -5.03 2.89 -8.53
CA ALA A 120 -4.89 4.05 -7.65
C ALA A 120 -5.04 5.38 -8.40
N ASP A 121 -5.61 6.35 -7.71
CA ASP A 121 -5.68 7.74 -8.21
C ASP A 121 -4.34 8.45 -8.03
N GLU A 122 -3.60 8.10 -6.98
CA GLU A 122 -2.27 8.61 -6.67
C GLU A 122 -1.37 7.46 -6.23
N CYS A 123 -0.08 7.57 -6.53
CA CYS A 123 0.91 6.59 -6.09
C CYS A 123 2.02 7.28 -5.29
N VAL A 124 2.40 6.68 -4.18
CA VAL A 124 3.48 7.16 -3.31
C VAL A 124 4.53 6.05 -3.20
N TRP A 125 5.77 6.40 -3.51
CA TRP A 125 6.87 5.44 -3.61
C TRP A 125 7.97 5.80 -2.60
N ALA A 126 8.51 4.80 -1.94
CA ALA A 126 9.60 4.96 -0.97
C ALA A 126 10.76 4.02 -1.31
N GLY A 127 11.96 4.57 -1.40
CA GLY A 127 13.18 3.79 -1.62
C GLY A 127 13.28 3.16 -3.01
N VAL A 128 12.68 3.75 -4.03
CA VAL A 128 12.78 3.26 -5.39
C VAL A 128 14.16 3.61 -5.94
N HIS A 129 14.88 2.61 -6.42
CA HIS A 129 16.18 2.81 -7.05
C HIS A 129 16.21 2.10 -8.38
N ARG A 130 17.10 2.57 -9.26
CA ARG A 130 17.22 2.06 -10.61
C ARG A 130 17.51 0.56 -10.62
N GLY A 131 16.73 -0.18 -11.41
CA GLY A 131 16.86 -1.63 -11.53
C GLY A 131 16.11 -2.42 -10.47
N SER A 132 15.50 -1.75 -9.49
CA SER A 132 14.64 -2.42 -8.51
C SER A 132 13.30 -2.82 -9.11
N THR A 133 12.56 -3.68 -8.41
CA THR A 133 11.25 -4.15 -8.87
C THR A 133 10.22 -3.02 -8.97
N LEU A 134 10.44 -1.92 -8.26
CA LEU A 134 9.54 -0.76 -8.26
C LEU A 134 9.90 0.29 -9.32
N ASP A 135 11.08 0.19 -9.93
CA ASP A 135 11.58 1.20 -10.87
C ASP A 135 10.66 1.37 -12.08
N VAL A 136 10.34 0.26 -12.77
CA VAL A 136 9.51 0.31 -13.98
C VAL A 136 8.10 0.80 -13.69
N PRO A 137 7.36 0.25 -12.71
CA PRO A 137 6.02 0.77 -12.43
C PRO A 137 6.03 2.23 -11.96
N CYS A 138 7.02 2.65 -11.19
CA CYS A 138 7.16 4.05 -10.79
C CYS A 138 7.29 4.96 -12.01
N ASP A 139 8.10 4.57 -12.97
CA ASP A 139 8.30 5.35 -14.19
C ASP A 139 7.05 5.39 -15.07
N ILE A 140 6.38 4.25 -15.24
CA ILE A 140 5.17 4.15 -16.07
C ILE A 140 4.04 5.04 -15.50
N TYR A 141 3.89 5.08 -14.19
CA TYR A 141 2.82 5.85 -13.54
C TYR A 141 3.29 7.19 -12.99
N ARG A 142 4.37 7.73 -13.54
CA ARG A 142 5.00 8.97 -13.08
C ARG A 142 4.02 10.16 -12.98
N SER A 143 3.07 10.27 -13.89
CA SER A 143 2.15 11.41 -13.94
C SER A 143 1.25 11.53 -12.69
N LYS A 144 1.08 10.45 -11.93
CA LYS A 144 0.29 10.45 -10.70
C LYS A 144 1.11 10.00 -9.48
N SER A 145 2.42 10.04 -9.59
CA SER A 145 3.35 9.49 -8.60
C SER A 145 4.13 10.57 -7.86
N GLN A 146 4.43 10.29 -6.59
CA GLN A 146 5.30 11.09 -5.75
C GLN A 146 6.31 10.16 -5.08
N GLU A 147 7.60 10.53 -5.13
CA GLU A 147 8.67 9.79 -4.46
C GLU A 147 8.99 10.47 -3.14
N ILE A 148 8.75 9.76 -2.04
CA ILE A 148 8.98 10.27 -0.69
C ILE A 148 10.45 10.65 -0.45
N ASP A 149 11.37 9.91 -1.06
CA ASP A 149 12.81 10.16 -0.95
C ASP A 149 13.20 11.58 -1.32
N LYS A 150 12.47 12.18 -2.26
CA LYS A 150 12.74 13.51 -2.80
C LYS A 150 12.12 14.64 -2.01
N LEU A 151 11.32 14.30 -1.00
CA LEU A 151 10.67 15.29 -0.15
C LEU A 151 11.48 15.53 1.12
N SER A 152 11.38 16.72 1.68
CA SER A 152 11.85 16.96 3.05
C SER A 152 10.74 16.59 4.03
N LEU A 153 11.09 16.42 5.31
CA LEU A 153 10.08 16.18 6.34
C LEU A 153 9.07 17.33 6.42
N GLU A 154 9.50 18.54 6.11
CA GLU A 154 8.66 19.73 6.13
C GLU A 154 7.63 19.72 4.99
N ASP A 155 7.96 19.08 3.87
CA ASP A 155 7.04 18.93 2.73
C ASP A 155 5.90 17.94 3.02
N ILE A 156 6.09 17.09 4.04
CA ILE A 156 5.11 16.10 4.45
C ILE A 156 4.37 16.65 5.67
N THR A 157 3.43 17.55 5.42
CA THR A 157 2.68 18.24 6.48
C THR A 157 1.18 18.04 6.32
N PHE A 158 0.49 18.21 7.43
CA PHE A 158 -0.96 18.13 7.48
C PHE A 158 -1.62 19.41 6.93
#